data_f43bdf3599076b1fab126dbef7268579
#
_entry.id   f43bdf3599076b1fab126dbef7268579
#
_cell.length_a   1.000
_cell.length_b   1.000
_cell.length_c   1.000
_cell.angle_alpha   90.00
_cell.angle_beta   90.00
_cell.angle_gamma   90.00
#
_symmetry.space_group_name_H-M   'P 1'
#
loop_
_entity.id
_entity.type
_entity.pdbx_description
1 polymer ?
#
loop_
_entity_poly.entity_id
_entity_poly.type
_entity_poly.pdbx_seq_one_letter_code
_entity_poly.pdbx_strand_id
1 'polypeptide(L)'
;MTIGKLYSSHDGKFLAEIKYRFFDESTDDWWGELTLTEYQRLNDGDGFMIELTNGRRGKCFLKKKVNKAVQGFLPLYCYHFKG
;
A
#
# COMPACT_ATOMS: atom_id res chain seq x y z
N MET A 1 10.10 4.68 6.97
CA MET A 1 9.05 3.77 6.50
C MET A 1 9.63 2.40 6.22
N THR A 2 8.87 1.38 6.46
CA THR A 2 9.28 -0.02 6.27
C THR A 2 8.94 -0.47 4.86
N ILE A 3 9.79 -1.30 4.27
CA ILE A 3 9.59 -1.83 2.93
C ILE A 3 8.78 -3.12 3.01
N GLY A 4 7.78 -3.24 2.14
CA GLY A 4 6.96 -4.42 2.00
C GLY A 4 6.63 -4.69 0.55
N LYS A 5 5.68 -5.60 0.32
CA LYS A 5 5.24 -5.99 -1.02
C LYS A 5 3.73 -5.96 -1.11
N LEU A 6 3.23 -5.66 -2.30
CA LEU A 6 1.81 -5.65 -2.58
C LEU A 6 1.49 -6.68 -3.65
N TYR A 7 0.44 -7.47 -3.41
CA TYR A 7 -0.02 -8.51 -4.30
C TYR A 7 -1.50 -8.32 -4.64
N SER A 8 -1.90 -8.87 -5.78
CA SER A 8 -3.32 -9.03 -6.08
C SER A 8 -3.90 -10.16 -5.25
N SER A 9 -5.04 -9.92 -4.58
CA SER A 9 -5.70 -10.96 -3.80
C SER A 9 -6.46 -11.97 -4.67
N HIS A 10 -6.69 -11.65 -5.95
CA HIS A 10 -7.44 -12.52 -6.85
C HIS A 10 -6.60 -13.68 -7.38
N ASP A 11 -5.35 -13.42 -7.73
CA ASP A 11 -4.48 -14.41 -8.34
C ASP A 11 -3.13 -14.57 -7.63
N GLY A 12 -2.90 -13.81 -6.56
CA GLY A 12 -1.64 -13.82 -5.82
C GLY A 12 -0.47 -13.20 -6.56
N LYS A 13 -0.72 -12.50 -7.65
CA LYS A 13 0.32 -11.94 -8.49
C LYS A 13 0.98 -10.73 -7.84
N PHE A 14 2.31 -10.69 -7.87
CA PHE A 14 3.08 -9.55 -7.37
C PHE A 14 2.74 -8.29 -8.18
N LEU A 15 2.44 -7.20 -7.47
CA LEU A 15 2.10 -5.92 -8.09
C LEU A 15 3.20 -4.88 -7.95
N ALA A 16 3.70 -4.66 -6.72
CA ALA A 16 4.67 -3.60 -6.49
C ALA A 16 5.39 -3.77 -5.15
N GLU A 17 6.61 -3.23 -5.09
CA GLU A 17 7.28 -2.98 -3.81
C GLU A 17 6.73 -1.67 -3.24
N ILE A 18 6.54 -1.63 -1.93
CA ILE A 18 5.95 -0.50 -1.24
C ILE A 18 6.77 -0.09 -0.04
N LYS A 19 6.62 1.17 0.36
CA LYS A 19 7.00 1.66 1.68
C LYS A 19 5.72 1.91 2.45
N TYR A 20 5.62 1.35 3.66
CA TYR A 20 4.39 1.44 4.44
C TYR A 20 4.65 1.90 5.85
N ARG A 21 3.59 2.40 6.48
CA ARG A 21 3.58 2.79 7.88
C ARG A 21 2.19 2.54 8.44
N PHE A 22 2.12 1.85 9.57
CA PHE A 22 0.86 1.71 10.31
C PHE A 22 0.58 2.95 11.14
N PHE A 23 -0.66 3.37 11.14
CA PHE A 23 -1.19 4.32 12.12
C PHE A 23 -1.88 3.59 13.26
N ASP A 24 -2.46 2.42 12.98
CA ASP A 24 -3.04 1.52 13.96
C ASP A 24 -2.76 0.08 13.55
N GLU A 25 -2.13 -0.68 14.44
CA GLU A 25 -1.79 -2.08 14.22
C GLU A 25 -2.72 -3.03 14.98
N SER A 26 -3.87 -2.57 15.45
CA SER A 26 -4.81 -3.43 16.17
C SER A 26 -5.28 -4.59 15.29
N THR A 27 -5.63 -5.72 15.93
CA THR A 27 -5.98 -6.96 15.22
C THR A 27 -7.21 -6.82 14.35
N ASP A 28 -8.15 -5.95 14.74
CA ASP A 28 -9.45 -5.85 14.07
C ASP A 28 -9.56 -4.66 13.12
N ASP A 29 -8.84 -3.57 13.40
CA ASP A 29 -8.95 -2.32 12.66
C ASP A 29 -7.59 -1.75 12.27
N TRP A 30 -6.72 -2.60 11.76
CA TRP A 30 -5.40 -2.12 11.32
C TRP A 30 -5.51 -1.28 10.05
N TRP A 31 -4.80 -0.17 10.04
CA TRP A 31 -4.75 0.72 8.89
C TRP A 31 -3.48 1.55 8.89
N GLY A 32 -3.19 2.12 7.75
CA GLY A 32 -2.03 2.97 7.61
C GLY A 32 -1.96 3.57 6.22
N GLU A 33 -0.77 3.96 5.82
CA GLU A 33 -0.54 4.43 4.47
C GLU A 33 0.66 3.74 3.84
N LEU A 34 0.63 3.63 2.52
CA LEU A 34 1.74 3.09 1.75
C LEU A 34 2.03 4.00 0.55
N THR A 35 3.28 3.98 0.14
CA THR A 35 3.75 4.67 -1.05
C THR A 35 4.44 3.67 -1.95
N LEU A 36 4.13 3.72 -3.25
CA LEU A 36 4.82 2.89 -4.23
C LEU A 36 6.25 3.37 -4.41
N THR A 37 7.20 2.45 -4.50
CA THR A 37 8.61 2.81 -4.75
C THR A 37 8.87 3.18 -6.19
N GLU A 38 8.01 2.72 -7.10
CA GLU A 38 8.06 3.03 -8.52
C GLU A 38 6.75 3.66 -8.97
N TYR A 39 6.81 4.43 -10.04
CA TYR A 39 5.61 5.05 -10.60
C TYR A 39 4.71 3.97 -11.19
N GLN A 40 3.58 3.72 -10.53
CA GLN A 40 2.61 2.73 -10.97
C GLN A 40 1.23 3.14 -10.52
N ARG A 41 0.25 3.01 -11.40
CA ARG A 41 -1.12 3.35 -11.11
C ARG A 41 -1.90 2.11 -10.68
N LEU A 42 -2.49 2.17 -9.50
CA LEU A 42 -3.38 1.14 -8.99
C LEU A 42 -4.79 1.70 -8.84
N ASN A 43 -5.80 0.87 -9.07
CA ASN A 43 -7.19 1.24 -8.83
C ASN A 43 -7.53 1.07 -7.36
N ASP A 44 -8.38 1.97 -6.83
CA ASP A 44 -8.94 1.80 -5.49
C ASP A 44 -9.74 0.51 -5.42
N GLY A 45 -9.75 -0.13 -4.26
CA GLY A 45 -10.56 -1.31 -4.04
C GLY A 45 -10.00 -2.25 -2.99
N ASP A 46 -10.63 -3.42 -2.86
CA ASP A 46 -10.34 -4.45 -1.87
C ASP A 46 -9.57 -5.65 -2.44
N GLY A 47 -9.15 -5.58 -3.67
CA GLY A 47 -8.47 -6.67 -4.37
C GLY A 47 -6.98 -6.78 -4.08
N PHE A 48 -6.50 -6.37 -2.92
CA PHE A 48 -5.07 -6.29 -2.62
C PHE A 48 -4.71 -7.08 -1.37
N MET A 49 -3.45 -7.50 -1.33
CA MET A 49 -2.86 -8.15 -0.17
C MET A 49 -1.50 -7.53 0.10
N ILE A 50 -1.31 -7.05 1.32
CA ILE A 50 -0.04 -6.48 1.75
C ILE A 50 0.80 -7.56 2.44
N GLU A 51 2.09 -7.60 2.09
CA GLU A 51 3.06 -8.45 2.78
C GLU A 51 4.03 -7.56 3.55
N LEU A 52 4.12 -7.80 4.84
CA LEU A 52 4.98 -7.04 5.74
C LEU A 52 6.40 -7.59 5.74
N THR A 53 7.33 -6.82 6.28
CA THR A 53 8.74 -7.20 6.37
C THR A 53 8.97 -8.53 7.10
N ASN A 54 8.11 -8.84 8.07
CA ASN A 54 8.20 -10.09 8.84
C ASN A 54 7.55 -11.29 8.15
N GLY A 55 7.09 -11.14 6.91
CA GLY A 55 6.44 -12.20 6.14
C GLY A 55 4.94 -12.34 6.37
N ARG A 56 4.35 -11.59 7.28
CA ARG A 56 2.91 -11.61 7.51
C ARG A 56 2.19 -10.98 6.32
N ARG A 57 1.06 -11.58 5.95
CA ARG A 57 0.21 -11.11 4.85
C ARG A 57 -1.18 -10.81 5.35
N GLY A 58 -1.83 -9.81 4.74
CA GLY A 58 -3.21 -9.49 5.05
C GLY A 58 -3.92 -8.88 3.85
N LYS A 59 -5.18 -9.25 3.66
CA LYS A 59 -6.05 -8.58 2.70
C LYS A 59 -6.28 -7.15 3.13
N CYS A 60 -6.21 -6.23 2.18
CA CYS A 60 -6.42 -4.82 2.48
C CYS A 60 -7.20 -4.13 1.38
N PHE A 61 -7.87 -3.07 1.79
CA PHE A 61 -8.54 -2.12 0.90
C PHE A 61 -7.60 -0.94 0.68
N LEU A 62 -7.44 -0.52 -0.57
CA LEU A 62 -6.64 0.65 -0.92
C LEU A 62 -7.53 1.80 -1.34
N LYS A 63 -7.24 2.98 -0.81
CA LYS A 63 -7.85 4.22 -1.23
C LYS A 63 -6.75 5.22 -1.58
N LYS A 64 -6.79 5.74 -2.80
CA LYS A 64 -5.80 6.69 -3.26
C LYS A 64 -5.84 7.98 -2.46
N LYS A 65 -4.69 8.40 -1.97
CA LYS A 65 -4.51 9.69 -1.33
C LYS A 65 -3.95 10.66 -2.36
N VAL A 66 -4.57 11.84 -2.46
CA VAL A 66 -4.08 12.88 -3.36
C VAL A 66 -2.79 13.46 -2.79
N ASN A 67 -1.70 13.28 -3.50
CA ASN A 67 -0.42 13.91 -3.17
C ASN A 67 -0.23 15.16 -4.02
N LYS A 68 0.09 16.27 -3.36
CA LYS A 68 0.57 17.43 -4.08
C LYS A 68 1.97 17.13 -4.58
N ALA A 69 2.20 17.36 -5.87
CA ALA A 69 3.54 17.25 -6.43
C ALA A 69 4.45 18.31 -5.78
N VAL A 70 5.61 17.85 -5.31
CA VAL A 70 6.66 18.78 -4.89
C VAL A 70 7.36 19.27 -6.16
N GLN A 71 7.58 20.56 -6.25
CA GLN A 71 8.20 21.15 -7.44
C GLN A 71 9.52 20.48 -7.77
N GLY A 72 9.67 20.05 -9.01
CA GLY A 72 10.87 19.38 -9.51
C GLY A 72 10.89 17.87 -9.32
N PHE A 73 9.87 17.29 -8.70
CA PHE A 73 9.77 15.84 -8.50
C PHE A 73 8.47 15.28 -9.08
N LEU A 74 8.56 14.07 -9.63
CA LEU A 74 7.36 13.36 -10.05
C LEU A 74 6.52 12.98 -8.82
N PRO A 75 5.18 13.09 -8.90
CA PRO A 75 4.32 12.68 -7.79
C PRO A 75 4.42 11.16 -7.61
N LEU A 76 4.72 10.74 -6.39
CA LEU A 76 4.62 9.35 -5.98
C LEU A 76 3.19 9.08 -5.56
N TYR A 77 2.65 7.93 -5.95
CA TYR A 77 1.32 7.53 -5.53
C TYR A 77 1.35 7.05 -4.09
N CYS A 78 0.50 7.66 -3.29
CA CYS A 78 0.29 7.30 -1.90
C CYS A 78 -1.12 6.78 -1.74
N TYR A 79 -1.28 5.71 -0.95
CA TYR A 79 -2.56 5.09 -0.70
C TYR A 79 -2.76 4.89 0.79
N HIS A 80 -4.00 5.04 1.24
CA HIS A 80 -4.41 4.53 2.54
C HIS A 80 -4.76 3.06 2.38
N PHE A 81 -4.31 2.22 3.30
CA PHE A 81 -4.71 0.82 3.34
C PHE A 81 -5.43 0.54 4.65
N LYS A 82 -6.42 -0.36 4.57
CA LYS A 82 -7.21 -0.80 5.70
C LYS A 82 -7.47 -2.29 5.61
N GLY A 83 -7.26 -2.97 6.72
CA GLY A 83 -7.54 -4.40 6.83
C GLY A 83 -9.00 -4.75 7.06
#